data_10c96da24c48df5b466bf7e911669ffc
#
_entry.id   10c96da24c48df5b466bf7e911669ffc
#
_cell.length_a   1.000
_cell.length_b   1.000
_cell.length_c   1.000
_cell.angle_alpha   90.00
_cell.angle_beta   90.00
_cell.angle_gamma   90.00
#
_symmetry.space_group_name_H-M   'P 1'
#
loop_
_entity.id
_entity.type
_entity.pdbx_description
1 polymer ?
#
loop_
_entity_poly.entity_id
_entity_poly.type
_entity_poly.pdbx_seq_one_letter_code
_entity_poly.pdbx_strand_id
1 'polypeptide(L)'
;MLKRTVYTLLEEAVAAHGELAALHQPVMTKEARGYRTYTWLEYRTIVREIACGLRSMGVGNGDIVAVGSETRAEFYLLDVGIMANGSTSAALYVNSPAVDQVSALRRCGAKTIFVEDAKIYRALQAAGGAELAVRWVVMTGLIEGVMTLEEVRARGRAAMSDDDEYFERIRLSVMPEHRAILYLTSGATGEPKFVEVSQAALVANVDSGKKVLKMGPNDRALAFLPSAHIAQRVGIELLPLALAIPVYFSESLGRLPHEFKTVMPTFFLAPPRVWERVYASVRAEIQKRGGATKKLFYMAIGMSAGAVKLRQAGQPAPLWMKAPLALFDKLVFSKIRERFGGQLKFAVSGAAPLAKELALFYEAIGMPLHEGFGLTEGGILTLNLPGRQRIGSIGPALPGIRLKLADDGELLVSGPTVATGYFNDAKATADVFRDGWLYTGDIAEIAKDGYVSITGRKKEIIVSSNGKKIYPTRVEELFKTETLISQMVLAGDRQP
;
A
#
# COMPACT_ATOMS: atom_id res chain seq x y z
N MET A 1 29.89 8.95 -2.91
CA MET A 1 28.74 8.18 -2.39
C MET A 1 27.94 7.66 -3.57
N LEU A 2 27.64 6.36 -3.63
CA LEU A 2 26.72 5.79 -4.62
C LEU A 2 25.37 6.50 -4.46
N LYS A 3 24.81 6.98 -5.57
CA LYS A 3 23.50 7.63 -5.61
C LYS A 3 22.43 6.57 -5.29
N ARG A 4 21.70 6.72 -4.17
CA ARG A 4 20.68 5.73 -3.77
C ARG A 4 19.41 5.91 -4.58
N THR A 5 19.03 4.86 -5.29
CA THR A 5 17.81 4.75 -6.09
C THR A 5 17.05 3.48 -5.69
N VAL A 6 15.85 3.27 -6.22
CA VAL A 6 15.09 2.03 -5.97
C VAL A 6 15.90 0.79 -6.38
N TYR A 7 16.61 0.85 -7.51
CA TYR A 7 17.46 -0.28 -7.94
C TYR A 7 18.57 -0.60 -6.93
N THR A 8 19.12 0.40 -6.22
CA THR A 8 20.14 0.12 -5.19
C THR A 8 19.59 -0.65 -3.99
N LEU A 9 18.28 -0.52 -3.68
CA LEU A 9 17.64 -1.33 -2.64
C LEU A 9 17.60 -2.82 -3.04
N LEU A 10 17.38 -3.10 -4.32
CA LEU A 10 17.43 -4.47 -4.85
C LEU A 10 18.85 -5.04 -4.79
N GLU A 11 19.87 -4.26 -5.13
CA GLU A 11 21.27 -4.69 -5.00
C GLU A 11 21.66 -4.97 -3.54
N GLU A 12 21.19 -4.14 -2.58
CA GLU A 12 21.37 -4.39 -1.15
C GLU A 12 20.75 -5.73 -0.73
N ALA A 13 19.52 -6.04 -1.19
CA ALA A 13 18.85 -7.30 -0.89
C ALA A 13 19.57 -8.51 -1.52
N VAL A 14 20.01 -8.39 -2.76
CA VAL A 14 20.77 -9.45 -3.47
C VAL A 14 22.11 -9.72 -2.81
N ALA A 15 22.85 -8.68 -2.45
CA ALA A 15 24.15 -8.83 -1.79
C ALA A 15 24.07 -9.58 -0.46
N ALA A 16 22.98 -9.41 0.28
CA ALA A 16 22.77 -10.05 1.58
C ALA A 16 22.06 -11.42 1.49
N HIS A 17 21.16 -11.61 0.49
CA HIS A 17 20.19 -12.70 0.48
C HIS A 17 19.90 -13.27 -0.91
N GLY A 18 20.81 -13.18 -1.86
CA GLY A 18 20.61 -13.46 -3.29
C GLY A 18 19.87 -14.77 -3.61
N GLU A 19 20.21 -15.85 -2.91
CA GLU A 19 19.62 -17.18 -3.12
C GLU A 19 18.28 -17.39 -2.42
N LEU A 20 17.88 -16.49 -1.52
CA LEU A 20 16.59 -16.62 -0.84
C LEU A 20 15.44 -16.22 -1.78
N ALA A 21 14.27 -16.79 -1.49
CA ALA A 21 13.04 -16.45 -2.19
C ALA A 21 12.66 -14.97 -1.97
N ALA A 22 12.28 -14.30 -3.05
CA ALA A 22 11.83 -12.91 -3.07
C ALA A 22 10.33 -12.80 -3.37
N LEU A 23 9.87 -13.47 -4.44
CA LEU A 23 8.49 -13.35 -4.93
C LEU A 23 7.89 -14.74 -5.13
N HIS A 24 6.64 -14.92 -4.71
CA HIS A 24 5.87 -16.16 -4.86
C HIS A 24 4.58 -15.86 -5.65
N GLN A 25 4.60 -16.12 -6.96
CA GLN A 25 3.45 -15.96 -7.85
C GLN A 25 2.61 -17.24 -7.86
N PRO A 26 1.31 -17.19 -7.51
CA PRO A 26 0.44 -18.34 -7.67
C PRO A 26 0.36 -18.79 -9.11
N VAL A 27 0.45 -20.09 -9.33
CA VAL A 27 0.29 -20.73 -10.64
C VAL A 27 -0.63 -21.93 -10.52
N MET A 28 -1.48 -22.11 -11.55
CA MET A 28 -2.30 -23.31 -11.70
C MET A 28 -1.67 -24.18 -12.76
N THR A 29 -1.23 -25.37 -12.38
CA THR A 29 -0.88 -26.43 -13.31
C THR A 29 -2.05 -27.40 -13.49
N LYS A 30 -1.97 -28.30 -14.48
CA LYS A 30 -3.01 -29.34 -14.67
C LYS A 30 -3.16 -30.27 -13.46
N GLU A 31 -2.11 -30.40 -12.65
CA GLU A 31 -2.00 -31.37 -11.56
C GLU A 31 -2.18 -30.77 -10.17
N ALA A 32 -1.78 -29.50 -9.95
CA ALA A 32 -1.84 -28.87 -8.64
C ALA A 32 -1.76 -27.32 -8.71
N ARG A 33 -2.19 -26.68 -7.62
CA ARG A 33 -1.87 -25.29 -7.34
C ARG A 33 -0.51 -25.21 -6.67
N GLY A 34 0.30 -24.26 -7.09
CA GLY A 34 1.63 -24.03 -6.54
C GLY A 34 2.06 -22.57 -6.68
N TYR A 35 3.34 -22.33 -6.46
CA TYR A 35 3.95 -21.02 -6.65
C TYR A 35 5.11 -21.12 -7.65
N ARG A 36 5.18 -20.20 -8.60
CA ARG A 36 6.43 -19.85 -9.23
C ARG A 36 7.17 -18.94 -8.26
N THR A 37 8.33 -19.37 -7.83
CA THR A 37 9.19 -18.63 -6.91
C THR A 37 10.32 -17.98 -7.68
N TYR A 38 10.59 -16.72 -7.36
CA TYR A 38 11.75 -15.99 -7.85
C TYR A 38 12.68 -15.72 -6.67
N THR A 39 13.97 -15.97 -6.80
CA THR A 39 15.00 -15.56 -5.86
C THR A 39 15.32 -14.07 -6.03
N TRP A 40 16.00 -13.46 -5.05
CA TRP A 40 16.47 -12.08 -5.19
C TRP A 40 17.44 -11.94 -6.38
N LEU A 41 18.27 -12.95 -6.64
CA LEU A 41 19.19 -12.98 -7.78
C LEU A 41 18.44 -13.02 -9.10
N GLU A 42 17.41 -13.85 -9.24
CA GLU A 42 16.54 -13.90 -10.41
C GLU A 42 15.78 -12.57 -10.59
N TYR A 43 15.29 -11.98 -9.51
CA TYR A 43 14.64 -10.68 -9.55
C TYR A 43 15.56 -9.62 -10.15
N ARG A 44 16.79 -9.49 -9.65
CA ARG A 44 17.80 -8.58 -10.20
C ARG A 44 18.07 -8.84 -11.68
N THR A 45 18.25 -10.09 -12.07
CA THR A 45 18.54 -10.47 -13.45
C THR A 45 17.43 -10.01 -14.38
N ILE A 46 16.18 -10.29 -14.02
CA ILE A 46 15.00 -9.89 -14.82
C ILE A 46 14.87 -8.37 -14.89
N VAL A 47 15.08 -7.67 -13.78
CA VAL A 47 15.07 -6.20 -13.74
C VAL A 47 16.09 -5.59 -14.71
N ARG A 48 17.32 -6.14 -14.75
CA ARG A 48 18.37 -5.69 -15.69
C ARG A 48 17.97 -5.96 -17.14
N GLU A 49 17.43 -7.14 -17.42
CA GLU A 49 16.93 -7.50 -18.76
C GLU A 49 15.82 -6.52 -19.22
N ILE A 50 14.88 -6.20 -18.35
CA ILE A 50 13.80 -5.25 -18.64
C ILE A 50 14.36 -3.85 -18.89
N ALA A 51 15.24 -3.36 -18.01
CA ALA A 51 15.84 -2.03 -18.15
C ALA A 51 16.61 -1.88 -19.46
N CYS A 52 17.45 -2.86 -19.79
CA CYS A 52 18.22 -2.88 -21.04
C CYS A 52 17.31 -3.05 -22.28
N GLY A 53 16.26 -3.88 -22.16
CA GLY A 53 15.27 -4.06 -23.23
C GLY A 53 14.51 -2.76 -23.54
N LEU A 54 14.04 -2.05 -22.52
CA LEU A 54 13.41 -0.74 -22.69
C LEU A 54 14.36 0.26 -23.35
N ARG A 55 15.61 0.32 -22.90
CA ARG A 55 16.61 1.23 -23.45
C ARG A 55 16.90 0.91 -24.93
N SER A 56 17.04 -0.36 -25.29
CA SER A 56 17.24 -0.80 -26.68
C SER A 56 16.06 -0.47 -27.61
N MET A 57 14.87 -0.30 -27.02
CA MET A 57 13.66 0.11 -27.73
C MET A 57 13.49 1.65 -27.83
N GLY A 58 14.48 2.42 -27.39
CA GLY A 58 14.43 3.89 -27.39
C GLY A 58 13.61 4.49 -26.24
N VAL A 59 13.34 3.71 -25.19
CA VAL A 59 12.70 4.19 -23.95
C VAL A 59 13.79 4.45 -22.92
N GLY A 60 13.93 5.70 -22.45
CA GLY A 60 15.02 6.11 -21.59
C GLY A 60 14.62 7.00 -20.43
N ASN A 61 15.60 7.77 -19.93
CA ASN A 61 15.41 8.65 -18.79
C ASN A 61 14.25 9.64 -19.01
N GLY A 62 13.34 9.71 -18.05
CA GLY A 62 12.19 10.61 -18.06
C GLY A 62 11.00 10.15 -18.93
N ASP A 63 11.17 9.15 -19.79
CA ASP A 63 10.07 8.58 -20.55
C ASP A 63 9.09 7.86 -19.63
N ILE A 64 7.80 7.95 -19.95
CA ILE A 64 6.75 7.32 -19.15
C ILE A 64 6.38 5.97 -19.75
N VAL A 65 6.40 4.96 -18.89
CA VAL A 65 5.97 3.59 -19.19
C VAL A 65 4.74 3.27 -18.31
N ALA A 66 3.61 3.03 -18.96
CA ALA A 66 2.39 2.66 -18.26
C ALA A 66 2.33 1.15 -17.98
N VAL A 67 1.64 0.79 -16.89
CA VAL A 67 1.42 -0.61 -16.50
C VAL A 67 -0.06 -0.81 -16.17
N GLY A 68 -0.75 -1.59 -17.00
CA GLY A 68 -2.15 -1.99 -16.80
C GLY A 68 -2.23 -3.47 -16.37
N SER A 69 -2.01 -3.73 -15.09
CA SER A 69 -2.00 -5.07 -14.52
C SER A 69 -2.51 -5.09 -13.09
N GLU A 70 -3.13 -6.20 -12.69
CA GLU A 70 -3.35 -6.54 -11.29
C GLU A 70 -2.02 -6.74 -10.56
N THR A 71 -2.07 -6.82 -9.23
CA THR A 71 -0.90 -7.03 -8.39
C THR A 71 -0.38 -8.45 -8.53
N ARG A 72 0.84 -8.58 -9.06
CA ARG A 72 1.49 -9.85 -9.38
C ARG A 72 3.02 -9.69 -9.47
N ALA A 73 3.75 -10.81 -9.51
CA ALA A 73 5.21 -10.79 -9.54
C ALA A 73 5.75 -10.04 -10.77
N GLU A 74 5.17 -10.27 -11.95
CA GLU A 74 5.60 -9.61 -13.18
C GLU A 74 5.41 -8.08 -13.12
N PHE A 75 4.41 -7.58 -12.35
CA PHE A 75 4.29 -6.15 -12.08
C PHE A 75 5.51 -5.62 -11.34
N TYR A 76 5.93 -6.28 -10.24
CA TYR A 76 7.07 -5.83 -9.43
C TYR A 76 8.39 -5.90 -10.21
N LEU A 77 8.60 -6.98 -10.95
CA LEU A 77 9.76 -7.14 -11.84
C LEU A 77 9.83 -6.00 -12.86
N LEU A 78 8.70 -5.68 -13.47
CA LEU A 78 8.56 -4.62 -14.47
C LEU A 78 8.74 -3.24 -13.85
N ASP A 79 8.08 -2.97 -12.72
CA ASP A 79 8.10 -1.66 -12.05
C ASP A 79 9.53 -1.25 -11.67
N VAL A 80 10.25 -2.15 -11.01
CA VAL A 80 11.67 -1.91 -10.66
C VAL A 80 12.54 -1.83 -11.93
N GLY A 81 12.25 -2.61 -12.97
CA GLY A 81 12.94 -2.53 -14.26
C GLY A 81 12.78 -1.20 -14.98
N ILE A 82 11.57 -0.64 -14.96
CA ILE A 82 11.27 0.71 -15.48
C ILE A 82 12.08 1.76 -14.71
N MET A 83 12.03 1.70 -13.38
CA MET A 83 12.76 2.66 -12.52
C MET A 83 14.29 2.52 -12.65
N ALA A 84 14.82 1.29 -12.84
CA ALA A 84 16.22 1.03 -13.06
C ALA A 84 16.72 1.58 -14.42
N ASN A 85 15.85 1.64 -15.42
CA ASN A 85 16.12 2.28 -16.71
C ASN A 85 16.12 3.82 -16.62
N GLY A 86 15.66 4.42 -15.52
CA GLY A 86 15.45 5.85 -15.38
C GLY A 86 14.14 6.36 -16.00
N SER A 87 13.31 5.46 -16.47
CA SER A 87 11.96 5.76 -16.93
C SER A 87 11.00 5.90 -15.76
N THR A 88 9.85 6.54 -16.00
CA THR A 88 8.82 6.76 -14.99
C THR A 88 7.73 5.71 -15.12
N SER A 89 7.45 5.00 -14.05
CA SER A 89 6.37 4.01 -14.02
C SER A 89 5.02 4.65 -13.70
N ALA A 90 4.01 4.43 -14.54
CA ALA A 90 2.64 4.93 -14.38
C ALA A 90 1.65 3.76 -14.35
N ALA A 91 1.28 3.31 -13.15
CA ALA A 91 0.34 2.21 -13.00
C ALA A 91 -1.11 2.68 -13.15
N LEU A 92 -1.89 1.91 -13.91
CA LEU A 92 -3.32 2.13 -14.09
C LEU A 92 -4.13 1.30 -13.09
N TYR A 93 -5.25 1.83 -12.63
CA TYR A 93 -6.23 1.06 -11.87
C TYR A 93 -7.07 0.22 -12.85
N VAL A 94 -6.69 -1.05 -13.03
CA VAL A 94 -7.35 -1.95 -13.99
C VAL A 94 -8.82 -2.26 -13.67
N ASN A 95 -9.25 -1.98 -12.45
CA ASN A 95 -10.64 -2.08 -12.00
C ASN A 95 -11.48 -0.81 -12.31
N SER A 96 -10.85 0.26 -12.82
CA SER A 96 -11.55 1.44 -13.34
C SER A 96 -12.08 1.18 -14.73
N PRO A 97 -13.13 1.92 -15.19
CA PRO A 97 -13.60 1.84 -16.55
C PRO A 97 -12.47 2.00 -17.58
N ALA A 98 -12.48 1.21 -18.65
CA ALA A 98 -11.42 1.25 -19.67
C ALA A 98 -11.26 2.64 -20.32
N VAL A 99 -12.35 3.40 -20.46
CA VAL A 99 -12.33 4.78 -20.97
C VAL A 99 -11.51 5.72 -20.08
N ASP A 100 -11.59 5.55 -18.77
CA ASP A 100 -10.83 6.34 -17.80
C ASP A 100 -9.34 5.98 -17.85
N GLN A 101 -9.03 4.68 -18.02
CA GLN A 101 -7.67 4.21 -18.20
C GLN A 101 -7.04 4.76 -19.48
N VAL A 102 -7.77 4.77 -20.61
CA VAL A 102 -7.31 5.35 -21.88
C VAL A 102 -7.12 6.86 -21.75
N SER A 103 -8.03 7.55 -21.04
CA SER A 103 -7.87 8.98 -20.73
C SER A 103 -6.59 9.23 -19.93
N ALA A 104 -6.32 8.42 -18.91
CA ALA A 104 -5.09 8.51 -18.13
C ALA A 104 -3.84 8.27 -19.00
N LEU A 105 -3.83 7.28 -19.89
CA LEU A 105 -2.75 7.02 -20.82
C LEU A 105 -2.46 8.22 -21.73
N ARG A 106 -3.50 8.81 -22.30
CA ARG A 106 -3.37 10.00 -23.15
C ARG A 106 -2.78 11.18 -22.39
N ARG A 107 -3.24 11.40 -21.17
CA ARG A 107 -2.82 12.53 -20.33
C ARG A 107 -1.40 12.40 -19.80
N CYS A 108 -0.97 11.19 -19.43
CA CYS A 108 0.41 10.99 -18.97
C CYS A 108 1.44 10.96 -20.11
N GLY A 109 1.00 10.76 -21.36
CA GLY A 109 1.92 10.73 -22.50
C GLY A 109 2.85 9.50 -22.49
N ALA A 110 2.36 8.35 -22.06
CA ALA A 110 3.16 7.13 -22.02
C ALA A 110 3.62 6.74 -23.43
N LYS A 111 4.92 6.40 -23.59
CA LYS A 111 5.50 5.88 -24.84
C LYS A 111 5.25 4.39 -25.04
N THR A 112 5.12 3.67 -23.93
CA THR A 112 4.92 2.21 -23.91
C THR A 112 3.94 1.88 -22.79
N ILE A 113 3.06 0.92 -23.05
CA ILE A 113 2.18 0.34 -22.04
C ILE A 113 2.39 -1.17 -21.99
N PHE A 114 2.58 -1.70 -20.80
CA PHE A 114 2.51 -3.12 -20.51
C PHE A 114 1.10 -3.43 -19.99
N VAL A 115 0.42 -4.35 -20.66
CA VAL A 115 -0.88 -4.88 -20.22
C VAL A 115 -0.74 -6.30 -19.74
N GLU A 116 -1.49 -6.68 -18.71
CA GLU A 116 -1.37 -8.01 -18.13
C GLU A 116 -1.61 -9.11 -19.16
N ASP A 117 -2.74 -9.03 -19.87
CA ASP A 117 -3.22 -10.07 -20.76
C ASP A 117 -4.04 -9.54 -21.95
N ALA A 118 -4.48 -10.48 -22.79
CA ALA A 118 -5.32 -10.16 -23.94
C ALA A 118 -6.69 -9.56 -23.57
N LYS A 119 -7.22 -9.82 -22.38
CA LYS A 119 -8.51 -9.28 -21.93
C LYS A 119 -8.39 -7.78 -21.70
N ILE A 120 -7.39 -7.37 -20.90
CA ILE A 120 -7.13 -5.95 -20.63
C ILE A 120 -6.75 -5.22 -21.93
N TYR A 121 -5.88 -5.82 -22.76
CA TYR A 121 -5.53 -5.25 -24.06
C TYR A 121 -6.76 -4.92 -24.91
N ARG A 122 -7.64 -5.92 -25.13
CA ARG A 122 -8.85 -5.73 -25.96
C ARG A 122 -9.80 -4.69 -25.37
N ALA A 123 -9.95 -4.67 -24.04
CA ALA A 123 -10.80 -3.68 -23.37
C ALA A 123 -10.30 -2.25 -23.57
N LEU A 124 -8.99 -2.03 -23.47
CA LEU A 124 -8.38 -0.71 -23.70
C LEU A 124 -8.43 -0.32 -25.18
N GLN A 125 -8.18 -1.26 -26.11
CA GLN A 125 -8.30 -1.01 -27.55
C GLN A 125 -9.71 -0.56 -27.91
N ALA A 126 -10.74 -1.26 -27.44
CA ALA A 126 -12.16 -0.94 -27.69
C ALA A 126 -12.57 0.41 -27.07
N ALA A 127 -11.90 0.87 -26.03
CA ALA A 127 -12.16 2.15 -25.37
C ALA A 127 -11.42 3.35 -26.01
N GLY A 128 -10.80 3.18 -27.19
CA GLY A 128 -10.06 4.22 -27.90
C GLY A 128 -8.55 4.12 -27.75
N GLY A 129 -8.04 3.04 -27.16
CA GLY A 129 -6.60 2.79 -27.03
C GLY A 129 -5.91 2.58 -28.40
N ALA A 130 -6.64 2.10 -29.41
CA ALA A 130 -6.15 1.91 -30.77
C ALA A 130 -5.66 3.22 -31.42
N GLU A 131 -6.20 4.36 -31.00
CA GLU A 131 -5.84 5.69 -31.53
C GLU A 131 -4.59 6.29 -30.87
N LEU A 132 -4.10 5.67 -29.80
CA LEU A 132 -2.93 6.16 -29.07
C LEU A 132 -1.64 5.78 -29.77
N ALA A 133 -0.76 6.74 -29.97
CA ALA A 133 0.61 6.51 -30.48
C ALA A 133 1.51 5.93 -29.37
N VAL A 134 1.14 4.75 -28.86
CA VAL A 134 1.82 4.06 -27.75
C VAL A 134 2.20 2.63 -28.18
N ARG A 135 3.37 2.16 -27.74
CA ARG A 135 3.78 0.78 -27.96
C ARG A 135 3.11 -0.14 -26.93
N TRP A 136 2.40 -1.14 -27.44
CA TRP A 136 1.74 -2.15 -26.60
C TRP A 136 2.63 -3.35 -26.37
N VAL A 137 2.69 -3.80 -25.12
CA VAL A 137 3.43 -5.01 -24.70
C VAL A 137 2.50 -5.83 -23.81
N VAL A 138 2.37 -7.14 -24.08
CA VAL A 138 1.60 -8.05 -23.22
C VAL A 138 2.54 -8.74 -22.22
N MET A 139 2.13 -8.80 -20.96
CA MET A 139 2.94 -9.41 -19.89
C MET A 139 2.80 -10.93 -19.86
N THR A 140 1.58 -11.43 -20.11
CA THR A 140 1.26 -12.86 -20.09
C THR A 140 0.44 -13.27 -21.30
N GLY A 141 0.68 -14.48 -21.78
CA GLY A 141 0.05 -14.98 -23.01
C GLY A 141 0.65 -14.37 -24.28
N LEU A 142 -0.04 -14.59 -25.40
CA LEU A 142 0.35 -14.09 -26.72
C LEU A 142 -0.81 -13.35 -27.37
N ILE A 143 -0.50 -12.26 -28.05
CA ILE A 143 -1.42 -11.49 -28.87
C ILE A 143 -0.71 -11.26 -30.21
N GLU A 144 -1.36 -11.64 -31.33
CA GLU A 144 -0.77 -11.48 -32.65
C GLU A 144 -0.41 -10.02 -32.93
N GLY A 145 0.80 -9.78 -33.38
CA GLY A 145 1.32 -8.44 -33.67
C GLY A 145 1.64 -7.57 -32.46
N VAL A 146 1.51 -8.09 -31.21
CA VAL A 146 1.84 -7.37 -29.99
C VAL A 146 3.06 -8.02 -29.34
N MET A 147 4.06 -7.20 -29.02
CA MET A 147 5.28 -7.62 -28.33
C MET A 147 4.96 -8.19 -26.95
N THR A 148 5.72 -9.19 -26.52
CA THR A 148 5.62 -9.79 -25.17
C THR A 148 6.66 -9.22 -24.22
N LEU A 149 6.43 -9.31 -22.91
CA LEU A 149 7.43 -8.99 -21.89
C LEU A 149 8.71 -9.82 -22.08
N GLU A 150 8.59 -11.08 -22.49
CA GLU A 150 9.74 -11.95 -22.73
C GLU A 150 10.57 -11.47 -23.94
N GLU A 151 9.96 -10.95 -24.99
CA GLU A 151 10.69 -10.34 -26.12
C GLU A 151 11.43 -9.05 -25.70
N VAL A 152 10.84 -8.25 -24.77
CA VAL A 152 11.55 -7.10 -24.20
C VAL A 152 12.78 -7.57 -23.41
N ARG A 153 12.64 -8.60 -22.59
CA ARG A 153 13.75 -9.21 -21.84
C ARG A 153 14.81 -9.79 -22.76
N ALA A 154 14.40 -10.49 -23.82
CA ALA A 154 15.34 -11.05 -24.81
C ALA A 154 16.19 -9.97 -25.49
N ARG A 155 15.57 -8.81 -25.83
CA ARG A 155 16.32 -7.64 -26.32
C ARG A 155 17.32 -7.12 -25.30
N GLY A 156 16.94 -7.10 -24.02
CA GLY A 156 17.84 -6.71 -22.94
C GLY A 156 19.02 -7.65 -22.77
N ARG A 157 18.79 -8.97 -22.85
CA ARG A 157 19.86 -9.96 -22.82
C ARG A 157 20.83 -9.79 -24.01
N ALA A 158 20.29 -9.59 -25.20
CA ALA A 158 21.12 -9.35 -26.41
C ALA A 158 21.98 -8.09 -26.21
N ALA A 159 21.39 -6.96 -25.77
CA ALA A 159 22.13 -5.72 -25.56
C ALA A 159 23.26 -5.87 -24.52
N MET A 160 23.01 -6.63 -23.42
CA MET A 160 24.04 -6.91 -22.41
C MET A 160 25.08 -7.94 -22.89
N SER A 161 24.74 -8.83 -23.81
CA SER A 161 25.71 -9.76 -24.43
C SER A 161 26.65 -9.06 -25.42
N ASP A 162 26.12 -8.03 -26.09
CA ASP A 162 26.90 -7.24 -27.04
C ASP A 162 27.83 -6.24 -26.34
N ASP A 163 27.48 -5.87 -25.08
CA ASP A 163 28.20 -4.86 -24.33
C ASP A 163 27.98 -5.09 -22.81
N ASP A 164 28.98 -5.64 -22.15
CA ASP A 164 28.95 -6.01 -20.73
C ASP A 164 28.67 -4.81 -19.78
N GLU A 165 29.03 -3.59 -20.21
CA GLU A 165 28.80 -2.39 -19.43
C GLU A 165 27.48 -1.69 -19.75
N TYR A 166 26.68 -2.22 -20.67
CA TYR A 166 25.45 -1.57 -21.13
C TYR A 166 24.51 -1.22 -19.98
N PHE A 167 24.24 -2.17 -19.09
CA PHE A 167 23.40 -1.93 -17.92
C PHE A 167 24.03 -0.93 -16.92
N GLU A 168 25.34 -1.03 -16.68
CA GLU A 168 26.03 -0.12 -15.76
C GLU A 168 25.94 1.34 -16.20
N ARG A 169 26.08 1.60 -17.50
CA ARG A 169 25.89 2.96 -18.04
C ARG A 169 24.45 3.46 -17.84
N ILE A 170 23.46 2.58 -18.03
CA ILE A 170 22.05 2.90 -17.77
C ILE A 170 21.88 3.26 -16.30
N ARG A 171 22.28 2.38 -15.39
CA ARG A 171 22.14 2.52 -13.95
C ARG A 171 22.81 3.81 -13.43
N LEU A 172 24.01 4.11 -13.89
CA LEU A 172 24.75 5.30 -13.49
C LEU A 172 24.12 6.61 -14.01
N SER A 173 23.32 6.54 -15.06
CA SER A 173 22.57 7.70 -15.57
C SER A 173 21.33 8.03 -14.72
N VAL A 174 20.87 7.14 -13.85
CA VAL A 174 19.70 7.34 -13.01
C VAL A 174 20.09 8.11 -11.75
N MET A 175 19.41 9.24 -11.51
CA MET A 175 19.68 10.13 -10.39
C MET A 175 18.58 10.03 -9.33
N PRO A 176 18.89 10.26 -8.03
CA PRO A 176 17.89 10.25 -6.96
C PRO A 176 16.74 11.24 -7.17
N GLU A 177 17.00 12.37 -7.80
CA GLU A 177 16.00 13.39 -8.10
C GLU A 177 15.13 13.08 -9.32
N HIS A 178 15.51 12.07 -10.14
CA HIS A 178 14.68 11.67 -11.28
C HIS A 178 13.32 11.15 -10.80
N ARG A 179 12.29 11.49 -11.55
CA ARG A 179 10.95 10.97 -11.35
C ARG A 179 10.94 9.46 -11.55
N ALA A 180 10.47 8.73 -10.56
CA ALA A 180 10.37 7.27 -10.57
C ALA A 180 8.96 6.80 -10.90
N ILE A 181 7.96 7.45 -10.29
CA ILE A 181 6.55 7.03 -10.38
C ILE A 181 5.65 8.24 -10.66
N LEU A 182 4.62 7.99 -11.47
CA LEU A 182 3.41 8.80 -11.54
C LEU A 182 2.26 8.04 -10.89
N TYR A 183 1.75 8.54 -9.77
CA TYR A 183 0.55 8.00 -9.14
C TYR A 183 -0.69 8.75 -9.63
N LEU A 184 -1.68 8.00 -10.09
CA LEU A 184 -2.98 8.55 -10.42
C LEU A 184 -3.81 8.71 -9.14
N THR A 185 -4.26 9.92 -8.84
CA THR A 185 -5.16 10.21 -7.71
C THR A 185 -6.52 10.67 -8.20
N SER A 186 -7.59 10.32 -7.49
CA SER A 186 -8.89 10.93 -7.68
C SER A 186 -8.83 12.36 -7.14
N GLY A 187 -8.60 13.34 -8.00
CA GLY A 187 -8.57 14.74 -7.60
C GLY A 187 -9.88 15.14 -6.91
N ALA A 188 -9.79 15.91 -5.85
CA ALA A 188 -10.95 16.46 -5.13
C ALA A 188 -11.85 17.39 -6.01
N THR A 189 -11.41 17.69 -7.21
CA THR A 189 -12.09 18.52 -8.22
C THR A 189 -12.74 17.70 -9.33
N GLY A 190 -12.74 16.36 -9.24
CA GLY A 190 -13.39 15.44 -10.19
C GLY A 190 -12.46 14.86 -11.26
N GLU A 191 -11.43 15.56 -11.72
CA GLU A 191 -10.45 15.02 -12.66
C GLU A 191 -9.25 14.40 -11.94
N PRO A 192 -8.86 13.15 -12.29
CA PRO A 192 -7.69 12.51 -11.71
C PRO A 192 -6.41 13.30 -12.02
N LYS A 193 -5.52 13.45 -11.03
CA LYS A 193 -4.21 14.08 -11.17
C LYS A 193 -3.09 13.07 -11.07
N PHE A 194 -1.95 13.36 -11.68
CA PHE A 194 -0.76 12.54 -11.55
C PHE A 194 0.23 13.17 -10.57
N VAL A 195 0.50 12.47 -9.47
CA VAL A 195 1.50 12.89 -8.48
C VAL A 195 2.87 12.39 -8.90
N GLU A 196 3.85 13.29 -8.97
CA GLU A 196 5.22 12.99 -9.34
C GLU A 196 6.05 12.63 -8.10
N VAL A 197 6.56 11.40 -8.06
CA VAL A 197 7.41 10.91 -6.96
C VAL A 197 8.79 10.55 -7.49
N SER A 198 9.84 11.12 -6.84
CA SER A 198 11.23 10.88 -7.23
C SER A 198 11.77 9.55 -6.66
N GLN A 199 12.88 9.07 -7.21
CA GLN A 199 13.64 7.94 -6.67
C GLN A 199 14.01 8.18 -5.20
N ALA A 200 14.51 9.38 -4.88
CA ALA A 200 14.88 9.76 -3.52
C ALA A 200 13.70 9.70 -2.55
N ALA A 201 12.52 10.17 -2.95
CA ALA A 201 11.33 10.15 -2.09
C ALA A 201 10.87 8.72 -1.77
N LEU A 202 10.93 7.80 -2.74
CA LEU A 202 10.62 6.38 -2.51
C LEU A 202 11.64 5.74 -1.55
N VAL A 203 12.93 5.95 -1.79
CA VAL A 203 14.01 5.44 -0.91
C VAL A 203 13.86 5.97 0.51
N ALA A 204 13.61 7.27 0.67
CA ALA A 204 13.41 7.89 1.97
C ALA A 204 12.20 7.31 2.73
N ASN A 205 11.12 7.01 2.01
CA ASN A 205 9.92 6.39 2.58
C ASN A 205 10.22 5.00 3.15
N VAL A 206 10.91 4.18 2.37
CA VAL A 206 11.31 2.84 2.75
C VAL A 206 12.32 2.86 3.91
N ASP A 207 13.31 3.75 3.86
CA ASP A 207 14.30 3.91 4.94
C ASP A 207 13.67 4.35 6.26
N SER A 208 12.62 5.17 6.21
CA SER A 208 11.85 5.53 7.40
C SER A 208 11.16 4.31 8.01
N GLY A 209 10.57 3.44 7.17
CA GLY A 209 10.00 2.17 7.60
C GLY A 209 11.02 1.21 8.20
N LYS A 210 12.18 1.03 7.54
CA LYS A 210 13.29 0.17 8.05
C LYS A 210 13.76 0.56 9.45
N LYS A 211 13.77 1.85 9.77
CA LYS A 211 14.22 2.34 11.09
C LYS A 211 13.27 1.98 12.22
N VAL A 212 11.99 1.79 11.96
CA VAL A 212 10.96 1.58 12.99
C VAL A 212 10.38 0.17 13.01
N LEU A 213 10.46 -0.58 11.91
CA LEU A 213 9.93 -1.92 11.78
C LEU A 213 11.04 -2.97 11.96
N LYS A 214 10.89 -3.82 12.95
CA LYS A 214 11.80 -4.94 13.21
C LYS A 214 11.36 -6.16 12.41
N MET A 215 11.55 -6.12 11.09
CA MET A 215 11.21 -7.19 10.15
C MET A 215 12.43 -7.51 9.27
N GLY A 216 12.41 -8.67 8.62
CA GLY A 216 13.51 -9.13 7.75
C GLY A 216 13.17 -10.40 6.98
N PRO A 217 14.16 -11.11 6.43
CA PRO A 217 13.99 -12.23 5.47
C PRO A 217 13.21 -13.44 6.02
N ASN A 218 13.05 -13.54 7.34
CA ASN A 218 12.22 -14.58 7.97
C ASN A 218 10.74 -14.19 8.12
N ASP A 219 10.38 -12.98 7.72
CA ASP A 219 9.00 -12.52 7.67
C ASP A 219 8.38 -12.87 6.31
N ARG A 220 7.06 -12.74 6.19
CA ARG A 220 6.29 -13.02 4.97
C ARG A 220 5.23 -11.95 4.79
N ALA A 221 5.20 -11.33 3.61
CA ALA A 221 4.17 -10.38 3.22
C ALA A 221 3.18 -11.02 2.26
N LEU A 222 1.90 -10.64 2.36
CA LEU A 222 0.84 -11.06 1.44
C LEU A 222 0.33 -9.83 0.67
N ALA A 223 0.53 -9.85 -0.65
CA ALA A 223 0.18 -8.76 -1.56
C ALA A 223 -1.20 -9.02 -2.19
N PHE A 224 -2.14 -8.07 -2.05
CA PHE A 224 -3.49 -8.16 -2.62
C PHE A 224 -4.10 -6.79 -2.97
N LEU A 225 -3.54 -5.69 -2.48
CA LEU A 225 -3.99 -4.35 -2.83
C LEU A 225 -3.58 -4.00 -4.27
N PRO A 226 -4.28 -3.10 -4.96
CA PRO A 226 -3.87 -2.66 -6.29
C PRO A 226 -2.47 -2.04 -6.28
N SER A 227 -1.58 -2.50 -7.16
CA SER A 227 -0.21 -1.96 -7.29
C SER A 227 -0.16 -0.52 -7.81
N ALA A 228 -1.27 -0.01 -8.36
CA ALA A 228 -1.43 1.40 -8.67
C ALA A 228 -1.51 2.30 -7.41
N HIS A 229 -1.79 1.72 -6.23
CA HIS A 229 -1.95 2.45 -4.98
C HIS A 229 -0.64 2.55 -4.20
N ILE A 230 -0.33 3.73 -3.66
CA ILE A 230 0.91 4.00 -2.93
C ILE A 230 1.12 3.05 -1.73
N ALA A 231 0.07 2.68 -1.00
CA ALA A 231 0.18 1.77 0.14
C ALA A 231 0.70 0.39 -0.29
N GLN A 232 0.28 -0.13 -1.46
CA GLN A 232 0.80 -1.38 -2.01
C GLN A 232 2.26 -1.22 -2.45
N ARG A 233 2.55 -0.19 -3.26
CA ARG A 233 3.90 -0.01 -3.80
C ARG A 233 4.94 0.28 -2.73
N VAL A 234 4.67 1.19 -1.81
CA VAL A 234 5.64 1.50 -0.74
C VAL A 234 5.62 0.42 0.34
N GLY A 235 4.41 0.01 0.79
CA GLY A 235 4.27 -0.87 1.97
C GLY A 235 4.51 -2.34 1.69
N ILE A 236 4.15 -2.86 0.50
CA ILE A 236 4.20 -4.30 0.19
C ILE A 236 5.14 -4.64 -0.98
N GLU A 237 5.58 -3.67 -1.76
CA GLU A 237 6.58 -3.88 -2.81
C GLU A 237 7.97 -3.39 -2.34
N LEU A 238 8.13 -2.08 -2.14
CA LEU A 238 9.45 -1.48 -1.90
C LEU A 238 9.98 -1.70 -0.48
N LEU A 239 9.12 -1.71 0.54
CA LEU A 239 9.55 -1.99 1.91
C LEU A 239 9.98 -3.45 2.09
N PRO A 240 9.22 -4.48 1.64
CA PRO A 240 9.70 -5.85 1.59
C PRO A 240 10.99 -6.03 0.77
N LEU A 241 11.11 -5.37 -0.39
CA LEU A 241 12.34 -5.38 -1.18
C LEU A 241 13.54 -4.90 -0.36
N ALA A 242 13.42 -3.77 0.34
CA ALA A 242 14.51 -3.22 1.15
C ALA A 242 14.81 -3.98 2.44
N LEU A 243 13.87 -4.80 2.95
CA LEU A 243 14.02 -5.65 4.11
C LEU A 243 14.29 -7.12 3.76
N ALA A 244 14.39 -7.44 2.47
CA ALA A 244 14.49 -8.78 1.92
C ALA A 244 13.38 -9.74 2.40
N ILE A 245 12.15 -9.23 2.57
CA ILE A 245 10.98 -10.00 2.97
C ILE A 245 10.35 -10.64 1.73
N PRO A 246 10.16 -11.98 1.68
CA PRO A 246 9.46 -12.62 0.57
C PRO A 246 8.00 -12.19 0.51
N VAL A 247 7.53 -11.89 -0.72
CA VAL A 247 6.16 -11.47 -1.00
C VAL A 247 5.40 -12.59 -1.69
N TYR A 248 4.26 -12.94 -1.13
CA TYR A 248 3.28 -13.88 -1.71
C TYR A 248 2.15 -13.09 -2.35
N PHE A 249 1.86 -13.35 -3.61
CA PHE A 249 0.75 -12.69 -4.31
C PHE A 249 -0.55 -13.47 -4.10
N SER A 250 -1.63 -12.74 -3.83
CA SER A 250 -2.96 -13.32 -3.68
C SER A 250 -3.58 -13.58 -5.05
N GLU A 251 -4.27 -14.72 -5.20
CA GLU A 251 -5.03 -15.01 -6.43
C GLU A 251 -6.27 -14.11 -6.55
N SER A 252 -6.91 -13.77 -5.44
CA SER A 252 -8.08 -12.89 -5.39
C SER A 252 -8.50 -12.59 -3.94
N LEU A 253 -9.31 -11.55 -3.74
CA LEU A 253 -9.91 -11.23 -2.43
C LEU A 253 -10.69 -12.41 -1.82
N GLY A 254 -11.33 -13.24 -2.65
CA GLY A 254 -12.07 -14.43 -2.19
C GLY A 254 -11.17 -15.53 -1.66
N ARG A 255 -9.91 -15.57 -2.09
CA ARG A 255 -8.93 -16.58 -1.68
C ARG A 255 -8.16 -16.20 -0.41
N LEU A 256 -8.17 -14.95 0.00
CA LEU A 256 -7.43 -14.47 1.19
C LEU A 256 -7.61 -15.36 2.43
N PRO A 257 -8.83 -15.82 2.82
CA PRO A 257 -8.99 -16.68 4.00
C PRO A 257 -8.25 -18.03 3.90
N HIS A 258 -8.09 -18.57 2.70
CA HIS A 258 -7.30 -19.77 2.45
C HIS A 258 -5.80 -19.45 2.46
N GLU A 259 -5.42 -18.38 1.79
CA GLU A 259 -4.03 -17.93 1.65
C GLU A 259 -3.42 -17.52 3.00
N PHE A 260 -4.20 -16.93 3.90
CA PHE A 260 -3.75 -16.71 5.28
C PHE A 260 -3.29 -18.00 5.96
N LYS A 261 -3.97 -19.10 5.75
CA LYS A 261 -3.65 -20.40 6.37
C LYS A 261 -2.46 -21.08 5.70
N THR A 262 -2.28 -20.91 4.40
CA THR A 262 -1.20 -21.55 3.64
C THR A 262 0.09 -20.75 3.67
N VAL A 263 0.03 -19.42 3.51
CA VAL A 263 1.16 -18.50 3.56
C VAL A 263 1.60 -18.20 4.99
N MET A 264 0.65 -18.14 5.94
CA MET A 264 0.87 -17.72 7.32
C MET A 264 1.68 -16.40 7.38
N PRO A 265 1.15 -15.29 6.81
CA PRO A 265 1.89 -14.04 6.73
C PRO A 265 2.22 -13.50 8.13
N THR A 266 3.39 -12.88 8.26
CA THR A 266 3.80 -12.17 9.47
C THR A 266 3.54 -10.68 9.39
N PHE A 267 3.42 -10.17 8.15
CA PHE A 267 3.10 -8.79 7.81
C PHE A 267 1.90 -8.73 6.86
N PHE A 268 0.93 -7.90 7.22
CA PHE A 268 -0.26 -7.69 6.40
C PHE A 268 -0.75 -6.25 6.51
N LEU A 269 -0.89 -5.58 5.38
CA LEU A 269 -1.41 -4.22 5.25
C LEU A 269 -2.76 -4.28 4.53
N ALA A 270 -3.80 -3.73 5.15
CA ALA A 270 -5.13 -3.70 4.56
C ALA A 270 -5.92 -2.43 4.95
N PRO A 271 -6.86 -1.99 4.11
CA PRO A 271 -7.79 -0.92 4.49
C PRO A 271 -8.78 -1.42 5.56
N PRO A 272 -9.41 -0.51 6.33
CA PRO A 272 -10.35 -0.85 7.39
C PRO A 272 -11.46 -1.82 6.99
N ARG A 273 -11.98 -1.73 5.76
CA ARG A 273 -13.04 -2.63 5.26
C ARG A 273 -12.68 -4.12 5.29
N VAL A 274 -11.41 -4.47 5.13
CA VAL A 274 -10.98 -5.87 5.25
C VAL A 274 -11.11 -6.33 6.71
N TRP A 275 -10.66 -5.52 7.63
CA TRP A 275 -10.75 -5.77 9.06
C TRP A 275 -12.20 -5.82 9.56
N GLU A 276 -13.05 -4.91 9.08
CA GLU A 276 -14.50 -4.89 9.35
C GLU A 276 -15.19 -6.18 8.89
N ARG A 277 -14.88 -6.68 7.69
CA ARG A 277 -15.44 -7.94 7.17
C ARG A 277 -15.05 -9.14 8.03
N VAL A 278 -13.80 -9.21 8.46
CA VAL A 278 -13.37 -10.30 9.34
C VAL A 278 -14.06 -10.20 10.71
N TYR A 279 -14.13 -9.01 11.29
CA TYR A 279 -14.86 -8.76 12.53
C TYR A 279 -16.33 -9.19 12.44
N ALA A 280 -17.03 -8.76 11.38
CA ALA A 280 -18.41 -9.14 11.12
C ALA A 280 -18.59 -10.67 10.96
N SER A 281 -17.67 -11.33 10.25
CA SER A 281 -17.64 -12.78 10.11
C SER A 281 -17.48 -13.52 11.44
N VAL A 282 -16.57 -13.03 12.31
CA VAL A 282 -16.39 -13.60 13.66
C VAL A 282 -17.66 -13.43 14.48
N ARG A 283 -18.25 -12.23 14.49
CA ARG A 283 -19.51 -11.97 15.22
C ARG A 283 -20.64 -12.86 14.71
N ALA A 284 -20.84 -12.96 13.41
CA ALA A 284 -21.90 -13.79 12.81
C ALA A 284 -21.75 -15.25 13.19
N GLU A 285 -20.51 -15.80 13.21
CA GLU A 285 -20.28 -17.17 13.65
C GLU A 285 -20.60 -17.36 15.13
N ILE A 286 -20.16 -16.43 15.98
CA ILE A 286 -20.46 -16.51 17.43
C ILE A 286 -21.95 -16.42 17.70
N GLN A 287 -22.71 -15.62 16.93
CA GLN A 287 -24.16 -15.55 17.06
C GLN A 287 -24.86 -16.90 16.75
N LYS A 288 -24.30 -17.70 15.85
CA LYS A 288 -24.81 -19.05 15.50
C LYS A 288 -24.43 -20.12 16.54
N ARG A 289 -23.49 -19.85 17.45
CA ARG A 289 -23.06 -20.79 18.50
C ARG A 289 -24.01 -20.81 19.68
N GLY A 290 -24.05 -21.93 20.41
CA GLY A 290 -24.88 -22.12 21.60
C GLY A 290 -24.54 -21.09 22.72
N GLY A 291 -25.48 -20.87 23.63
CA GLY A 291 -25.46 -19.81 24.65
C GLY A 291 -24.20 -19.77 25.51
N ALA A 292 -23.65 -20.93 25.91
CA ALA A 292 -22.41 -21.00 26.70
C ALA A 292 -21.19 -20.45 25.96
N THR A 293 -21.00 -20.85 24.68
CA THR A 293 -19.89 -20.37 23.83
C THR A 293 -20.01 -18.86 23.59
N LYS A 294 -21.22 -18.38 23.33
CA LYS A 294 -21.51 -16.96 23.15
C LYS A 294 -21.20 -16.15 24.42
N LYS A 295 -21.64 -16.63 25.59
CA LYS A 295 -21.38 -16.00 26.89
C LYS A 295 -19.86 -15.95 27.18
N LEU A 296 -19.16 -17.06 26.94
CA LEU A 296 -17.70 -17.13 27.10
C LEU A 296 -16.98 -16.12 26.22
N PHE A 297 -17.35 -16.04 24.92
CA PHE A 297 -16.75 -15.08 23.99
C PHE A 297 -16.91 -13.64 24.45
N TYR A 298 -18.14 -13.21 24.79
CA TYR A 298 -18.37 -11.83 25.21
C TYR A 298 -17.70 -11.49 26.55
N MET A 299 -17.65 -12.44 27.49
CA MET A 299 -16.91 -12.30 28.73
C MET A 299 -15.40 -12.12 28.47
N ALA A 300 -14.83 -12.96 27.60
CA ALA A 300 -13.43 -12.89 27.22
C ALA A 300 -13.09 -11.53 26.57
N ILE A 301 -13.88 -11.09 25.57
CA ILE A 301 -13.69 -9.79 24.90
C ILE A 301 -13.85 -8.64 25.90
N GLY A 302 -14.89 -8.66 26.75
CA GLY A 302 -15.14 -7.58 27.73
C GLY A 302 -13.98 -7.42 28.72
N MET A 303 -13.49 -8.52 29.28
CA MET A 303 -12.35 -8.51 30.20
C MET A 303 -11.07 -8.02 29.51
N SER A 304 -10.77 -8.56 28.32
CA SER A 304 -9.57 -8.19 27.57
C SER A 304 -9.62 -6.73 27.11
N ALA A 305 -10.75 -6.25 26.62
CA ALA A 305 -10.94 -4.84 26.26
C ALA A 305 -10.79 -3.92 27.49
N GLY A 306 -11.24 -4.35 28.68
CA GLY A 306 -10.98 -3.65 29.93
C GLY A 306 -9.49 -3.53 30.24
N ALA A 307 -8.74 -4.61 30.10
CA ALA A 307 -7.28 -4.61 30.30
C ALA A 307 -6.56 -3.71 29.26
N VAL A 308 -7.01 -3.70 28.00
CA VAL A 308 -6.50 -2.80 26.95
C VAL A 308 -6.75 -1.34 27.34
N LYS A 309 -7.96 -0.98 27.77
CA LYS A 309 -8.29 0.40 28.18
C LYS A 309 -7.43 0.88 29.33
N LEU A 310 -7.17 0.02 30.34
CA LEU A 310 -6.25 0.36 31.44
C LEU A 310 -4.83 0.64 30.92
N ARG A 311 -4.31 -0.23 30.04
CA ARG A 311 -3.00 -0.05 29.42
C ARG A 311 -2.90 1.22 28.60
N GLN A 312 -3.94 1.56 27.82
CA GLN A 312 -4.03 2.81 27.06
C GLN A 312 -4.06 4.06 27.98
N ALA A 313 -4.58 3.91 29.21
CA ALA A 313 -4.55 4.95 30.24
C ALA A 313 -3.23 4.96 31.06
N GLY A 314 -2.23 4.17 30.69
CA GLY A 314 -0.96 4.07 31.41
C GLY A 314 -1.05 3.29 32.72
N GLN A 315 -2.14 2.54 32.94
CA GLN A 315 -2.36 1.77 34.17
C GLN A 315 -2.12 0.28 33.92
N PRO A 316 -1.43 -0.44 34.83
CA PRO A 316 -1.24 -1.87 34.70
C PRO A 316 -2.57 -2.61 34.92
N ALA A 317 -2.80 -3.65 34.11
CA ALA A 317 -3.95 -4.53 34.37
C ALA A 317 -3.77 -5.25 35.76
N PRO A 318 -4.84 -5.35 36.57
CA PRO A 318 -4.79 -6.04 37.85
C PRO A 318 -4.27 -7.48 37.73
N LEU A 319 -3.48 -7.94 38.70
CA LEU A 319 -2.85 -9.26 38.67
C LEU A 319 -3.85 -10.41 38.53
N TRP A 320 -5.05 -10.27 39.14
CA TRP A 320 -6.11 -11.28 39.06
C TRP A 320 -6.64 -11.51 37.63
N MET A 321 -6.48 -10.54 36.74
CA MET A 321 -6.87 -10.68 35.33
C MET A 321 -5.93 -11.58 34.53
N LYS A 322 -4.67 -11.80 34.97
CA LYS A 322 -3.66 -12.50 34.18
C LYS A 322 -4.06 -13.95 33.86
N ALA A 323 -4.50 -14.72 34.86
CA ALA A 323 -4.88 -16.11 34.66
C ALA A 323 -6.13 -16.29 33.79
N PRO A 324 -7.26 -15.55 34.01
CA PRO A 324 -8.39 -15.58 33.09
C PRO A 324 -8.04 -15.15 31.66
N LEU A 325 -7.23 -14.09 31.48
CA LEU A 325 -6.85 -13.63 30.14
C LEU A 325 -6.01 -14.69 29.39
N ALA A 326 -5.10 -15.37 30.08
CA ALA A 326 -4.34 -16.47 29.47
C ALA A 326 -5.26 -17.65 29.05
N LEU A 327 -6.26 -17.95 29.88
CA LEU A 327 -7.24 -19.00 29.54
C LEU A 327 -8.09 -18.58 28.34
N PHE A 328 -8.58 -17.33 28.29
CA PHE A 328 -9.34 -16.81 27.15
C PHE A 328 -8.49 -16.76 25.88
N ASP A 329 -7.21 -16.42 26.00
CA ASP A 329 -6.31 -16.47 24.86
C ASP A 329 -6.25 -17.87 24.25
N LYS A 330 -6.02 -18.90 25.07
CA LYS A 330 -5.93 -20.30 24.64
C LYS A 330 -7.26 -20.83 24.06
N LEU A 331 -8.40 -20.52 24.68
CA LEU A 331 -9.69 -21.11 24.32
C LEU A 331 -10.43 -20.36 23.21
N VAL A 332 -10.21 -19.04 23.11
CA VAL A 332 -11.00 -18.13 22.25
C VAL A 332 -10.12 -17.41 21.24
N PHE A 333 -9.12 -16.63 21.71
CA PHE A 333 -8.46 -15.68 20.85
C PHE A 333 -7.45 -16.32 19.89
N SER A 334 -6.72 -17.36 20.30
CA SER A 334 -5.86 -18.13 19.41
C SER A 334 -6.60 -18.64 18.17
N LYS A 335 -7.84 -19.15 18.35
CA LYS A 335 -8.68 -19.65 17.24
C LYS A 335 -9.10 -18.55 16.26
N ILE A 336 -9.23 -17.32 16.72
CA ILE A 336 -9.50 -16.19 15.85
C ILE A 336 -8.22 -15.82 15.09
N ARG A 337 -7.06 -15.75 15.78
CA ARG A 337 -5.77 -15.43 15.14
C ARG A 337 -5.35 -16.50 14.12
N GLU A 338 -5.70 -17.77 14.33
CA GLU A 338 -5.47 -18.87 13.38
C GLU A 338 -6.13 -18.63 12.01
N ARG A 339 -7.22 -17.83 11.95
CA ARG A 339 -7.82 -17.42 10.67
C ARG A 339 -6.89 -16.56 9.81
N PHE A 340 -5.94 -15.89 10.45
CA PHE A 340 -4.88 -15.10 9.81
C PHE A 340 -3.55 -15.87 9.74
N GLY A 341 -3.60 -17.21 9.85
CA GLY A 341 -2.40 -18.06 9.84
C GLY A 341 -1.65 -18.14 11.17
N GLY A 342 -2.11 -17.46 12.22
CA GLY A 342 -1.54 -17.51 13.58
C GLY A 342 -0.14 -16.91 13.75
N GLN A 343 0.48 -16.38 12.68
CA GLN A 343 1.86 -15.86 12.67
C GLN A 343 1.96 -14.34 12.49
N LEU A 344 0.82 -13.64 12.41
CA LEU A 344 0.79 -12.22 12.11
C LEU A 344 1.41 -11.41 13.26
N LYS A 345 2.59 -10.85 13.01
CA LYS A 345 3.35 -10.01 13.95
C LYS A 345 2.98 -8.54 13.80
N PHE A 346 2.72 -8.13 12.55
CA PHE A 346 2.49 -6.74 12.21
C PHE A 346 1.31 -6.59 11.25
N ALA A 347 0.17 -6.23 11.81
CA ALA A 347 -1.07 -5.94 11.10
C ALA A 347 -1.24 -4.43 10.98
N VAL A 348 -1.30 -3.90 9.75
CA VAL A 348 -1.43 -2.47 9.49
C VAL A 348 -2.80 -2.15 8.92
N SER A 349 -3.43 -1.11 9.45
CA SER A 349 -4.61 -0.49 8.86
C SER A 349 -4.26 0.91 8.35
N GLY A 350 -4.61 1.21 7.10
CA GLY A 350 -4.32 2.50 6.48
C GLY A 350 -5.27 2.84 5.33
N ALA A 351 -5.03 3.95 4.67
CA ALA A 351 -5.80 4.48 3.54
C ALA A 351 -7.23 4.94 3.86
N ALA A 352 -7.75 4.72 5.06
CA ALA A 352 -9.02 5.23 5.56
C ALA A 352 -9.04 5.18 7.10
N PRO A 353 -9.93 5.96 7.76
CA PRO A 353 -10.05 5.96 9.22
C PRO A 353 -10.51 4.61 9.78
N LEU A 354 -9.90 4.17 10.87
CA LEU A 354 -10.21 2.94 11.59
C LEU A 354 -11.10 3.24 12.79
N ALA A 355 -12.27 2.60 12.90
CA ALA A 355 -13.15 2.74 14.06
C ALA A 355 -12.43 2.28 15.34
N LYS A 356 -12.52 3.09 16.41
CA LYS A 356 -11.85 2.81 17.70
C LYS A 356 -12.27 1.48 18.31
N GLU A 357 -13.55 1.13 18.17
CA GLU A 357 -14.12 -0.14 18.64
C GLU A 357 -13.49 -1.34 17.92
N LEU A 358 -13.22 -1.18 16.60
CA LEU A 358 -12.57 -2.21 15.81
C LEU A 358 -11.10 -2.38 16.22
N ALA A 359 -10.36 -1.27 16.38
CA ALA A 359 -9.00 -1.29 16.91
C ALA A 359 -8.93 -1.95 18.30
N LEU A 360 -9.88 -1.59 19.20
CA LEU A 360 -9.99 -2.18 20.52
C LEU A 360 -10.25 -3.69 20.48
N PHE A 361 -11.15 -4.14 19.59
CA PHE A 361 -11.43 -5.56 19.42
C PHE A 361 -10.17 -6.33 19.00
N TYR A 362 -9.46 -5.86 17.97
CA TYR A 362 -8.26 -6.53 17.48
C TYR A 362 -7.14 -6.54 18.51
N GLU A 363 -6.96 -5.46 19.26
CA GLU A 363 -6.01 -5.42 20.35
C GLU A 363 -6.41 -6.37 21.51
N ALA A 364 -7.73 -6.45 21.82
CA ALA A 364 -8.24 -7.36 22.84
C ALA A 364 -8.00 -8.84 22.52
N ILE A 365 -8.02 -9.23 21.24
CA ILE A 365 -7.70 -10.61 20.81
C ILE A 365 -6.20 -10.86 20.63
N GLY A 366 -5.34 -9.92 21.03
CA GLY A 366 -3.87 -10.05 20.93
C GLY A 366 -3.33 -9.92 19.51
N MET A 367 -4.03 -9.20 18.64
CA MET A 367 -3.62 -8.87 17.26
C MET A 367 -3.81 -7.37 17.01
N PRO A 368 -2.99 -6.50 17.62
CA PRO A 368 -3.15 -5.06 17.51
C PRO A 368 -3.03 -4.59 16.06
N LEU A 369 -3.98 -3.78 15.63
CA LEU A 369 -3.91 -3.09 14.34
C LEU A 369 -3.10 -1.81 14.51
N HIS A 370 -2.01 -1.70 13.77
CA HIS A 370 -1.18 -0.52 13.73
C HIS A 370 -1.74 0.44 12.68
N GLU A 371 -2.43 1.47 13.15
CA GLU A 371 -2.98 2.48 12.27
C GLU A 371 -1.87 3.40 11.77
N GLY A 372 -1.81 3.60 10.45
CA GLY A 372 -0.88 4.48 9.78
C GLY A 372 -1.60 5.45 8.85
N PHE A 373 -0.98 6.62 8.66
CA PHE A 373 -1.48 7.63 7.75
C PHE A 373 -0.45 7.95 6.69
N GLY A 374 -0.95 8.14 5.49
CA GLY A 374 -0.21 8.59 4.34
C GLY A 374 -1.15 9.04 3.24
N LEU A 375 -0.61 9.75 2.30
CA LEU A 375 -1.31 10.20 1.10
C LEU A 375 -0.35 10.10 -0.08
N THR A 376 -0.90 10.08 -1.27
CA THR A 376 -0.11 9.91 -2.49
C THR A 376 0.98 10.97 -2.63
N GLU A 377 0.66 12.19 -2.22
CA GLU A 377 1.55 13.35 -2.28
C GLU A 377 2.66 13.35 -1.20
N GLY A 378 2.50 12.58 -0.13
CA GLY A 378 3.41 12.61 1.02
C GLY A 378 4.14 11.30 1.30
N GLY A 379 3.67 10.19 0.76
CA GLY A 379 4.11 8.87 1.16
C GLY A 379 3.45 8.38 2.45
N ILE A 380 4.07 7.42 3.12
CA ILE A 380 3.68 6.97 4.46
C ILE A 380 4.34 7.90 5.48
N LEU A 381 3.54 8.58 6.28
CA LEU A 381 3.96 9.73 7.10
C LEU A 381 3.99 9.43 8.59
N THR A 382 3.00 8.69 9.08
CA THR A 382 2.89 8.31 10.49
C THR A 382 2.52 6.85 10.63
N LEU A 383 2.85 6.25 11.77
CA LEU A 383 2.51 4.86 12.05
C LEU A 383 2.50 4.61 13.56
N ASN A 384 1.46 3.96 14.06
CA ASN A 384 1.47 3.36 15.37
C ASN A 384 2.44 2.17 15.39
N LEU A 385 3.34 2.14 16.37
CA LEU A 385 4.37 1.11 16.48
C LEU A 385 4.01 0.05 17.53
N PRO A 386 4.50 -1.19 17.40
CA PRO A 386 4.31 -2.24 18.39
C PRO A 386 4.70 -1.80 19.82
N GLY A 387 3.82 -2.06 20.78
CA GLY A 387 4.01 -1.68 22.19
C GLY A 387 3.83 -0.20 22.50
N ARG A 388 3.59 0.65 21.50
CA ARG A 388 3.37 2.09 21.63
C ARG A 388 2.13 2.58 20.88
N GLN A 389 1.27 1.67 20.41
CA GLN A 389 0.06 2.07 19.70
C GLN A 389 -0.92 2.78 20.64
N ARG A 390 -1.57 3.82 20.09
CA ARG A 390 -2.64 4.56 20.74
C ARG A 390 -3.89 4.47 19.88
N ILE A 391 -4.94 3.84 20.42
CA ILE A 391 -6.22 3.70 19.72
C ILE A 391 -6.83 5.08 19.44
N GLY A 392 -7.26 5.29 18.19
CA GLY A 392 -7.80 6.57 17.71
C GLY A 392 -6.74 7.61 17.34
N SER A 393 -5.48 7.17 17.23
CA SER A 393 -4.38 7.96 16.69
C SER A 393 -3.78 7.23 15.50
N ILE A 394 -3.30 7.97 14.52
CA ILE A 394 -2.51 7.48 13.38
C ILE A 394 -1.03 7.31 13.71
N GLY A 395 -0.65 7.43 15.00
CA GLY A 395 0.73 7.33 15.46
C GLY A 395 1.53 8.63 15.37
N PRO A 396 2.80 8.60 15.79
CA PRO A 396 3.73 9.71 15.63
C PRO A 396 4.29 9.76 14.21
N ALA A 397 4.95 10.89 13.86
CA ALA A 397 5.68 11.04 12.62
C ALA A 397 6.77 9.97 12.45
N LEU A 398 6.90 9.43 11.26
CA LEU A 398 8.03 8.56 10.91
C LEU A 398 9.35 9.35 10.85
N PRO A 399 10.50 8.69 11.03
CA PRO A 399 11.80 9.35 10.99
C PRO A 399 12.02 10.16 9.71
N GLY A 400 12.41 11.43 9.88
CA GLY A 400 12.63 12.36 8.77
C GLY A 400 11.40 13.19 8.37
N ILE A 401 10.22 12.90 8.92
CA ILE A 401 8.98 13.63 8.66
C ILE A 401 8.77 14.69 9.74
N ARG A 402 8.42 15.88 9.32
CA ARG A 402 8.02 17.00 10.20
C ARG A 402 6.54 17.29 9.99
N LEU A 403 5.83 17.47 11.10
CA LEU A 403 4.41 17.76 11.11
C LEU A 403 4.16 19.08 11.86
N LYS A 404 3.20 19.86 11.41
CA LYS A 404 2.63 20.99 12.14
C LYS A 404 1.18 21.20 11.76
N LEU A 405 0.48 21.99 12.53
CA LEU A 405 -0.89 22.44 12.21
C LEU A 405 -0.83 23.86 11.66
N ALA A 406 -1.64 24.14 10.64
CA ALA A 406 -1.98 25.48 10.23
C ALA A 406 -2.99 26.10 11.21
N ASP A 407 -3.24 27.41 11.09
CA ASP A 407 -4.15 28.16 11.98
C ASP A 407 -5.58 27.63 11.97
N ASP A 408 -6.01 27.01 10.87
CA ASP A 408 -7.32 26.41 10.73
C ASP A 408 -7.40 24.94 11.17
N GLY A 409 -6.26 24.38 11.65
CA GLY A 409 -6.13 23.01 12.12
C GLY A 409 -5.76 22.01 11.02
N GLU A 410 -5.45 22.46 9.79
CA GLU A 410 -4.99 21.58 8.74
C GLU A 410 -3.61 21.00 9.04
N LEU A 411 -3.44 19.69 8.86
CA LEU A 411 -2.15 19.02 9.00
C LEU A 411 -1.22 19.37 7.83
N LEU A 412 -0.07 19.91 8.16
CA LEU A 412 0.99 20.21 7.22
C LEU A 412 2.16 19.26 7.40
N VAL A 413 2.72 18.81 6.28
CA VAL A 413 3.78 17.80 6.25
C VAL A 413 5.00 18.33 5.49
N SER A 414 6.19 18.07 6.00
CA SER A 414 7.45 18.33 5.30
C SER A 414 8.44 17.19 5.56
N GLY A 415 9.16 16.79 4.54
CA GLY A 415 10.15 15.70 4.65
C GLY A 415 10.59 15.15 3.30
N PRO A 416 11.58 14.28 3.30
CA PRO A 416 12.17 13.75 2.06
C PRO A 416 11.25 12.78 1.29
N THR A 417 10.11 12.39 1.86
CA THR A 417 9.14 11.47 1.24
C THR A 417 8.09 12.22 0.41
N VAL A 418 8.03 13.55 0.55
CA VAL A 418 7.03 14.38 -0.11
C VAL A 418 7.30 14.43 -1.61
N ALA A 419 6.23 14.30 -2.39
CA ALA A 419 6.25 14.36 -3.84
C ALA A 419 6.75 15.72 -4.36
N THR A 420 7.20 15.76 -5.60
CA THR A 420 7.68 17.01 -6.23
C THR A 420 6.55 17.92 -6.69
N GLY A 421 5.36 17.37 -6.92
CA GLY A 421 4.18 18.09 -7.37
C GLY A 421 3.23 17.24 -8.19
N TYR A 422 2.38 17.91 -8.94
CA TYR A 422 1.47 17.29 -9.92
C TYR A 422 2.00 17.47 -11.34
N PHE A 423 2.07 16.37 -12.07
CA PHE A 423 2.56 16.33 -13.45
C PHE A 423 1.74 17.22 -14.37
N ASN A 424 2.40 18.12 -15.06
CA ASN A 424 1.80 19.10 -15.97
C ASN A 424 0.68 19.97 -15.34
N ASP A 425 0.67 20.16 -14.01
CA ASP A 425 -0.30 20.99 -13.31
C ASP A 425 0.40 21.89 -12.27
N ALA A 426 1.06 22.93 -12.75
CA ALA A 426 1.78 23.89 -11.91
C ALA A 426 0.86 24.62 -10.92
N LYS A 427 -0.41 24.90 -11.32
CA LYS A 427 -1.39 25.53 -10.46
C LYS A 427 -1.76 24.66 -9.29
N ALA A 428 -2.15 23.42 -9.53
CA ALA A 428 -2.45 22.50 -8.44
C ALA A 428 -1.23 22.23 -7.56
N THR A 429 -0.03 22.19 -8.14
CA THR A 429 1.22 22.07 -7.38
C THR A 429 1.37 23.25 -6.43
N ALA A 430 1.25 24.47 -6.91
CA ALA A 430 1.37 25.68 -6.08
C ALA A 430 0.27 25.80 -5.02
N ASP A 431 -0.92 25.23 -5.26
CA ASP A 431 -2.03 25.25 -4.29
C ASP A 431 -1.80 24.28 -3.11
N VAL A 432 -1.02 23.21 -3.31
CA VAL A 432 -0.85 22.12 -2.33
C VAL A 432 0.56 22.12 -1.72
N PHE A 433 1.58 22.43 -2.49
CA PHE A 433 2.98 22.48 -2.03
C PHE A 433 3.45 23.93 -1.91
N ARG A 434 3.45 24.45 -0.66
CA ARG A 434 3.77 25.86 -0.38
C ARG A 434 4.82 25.97 0.71
N ASP A 435 5.78 26.83 0.54
CA ASP A 435 6.81 27.17 1.54
C ASP A 435 7.51 25.94 2.15
N GLY A 436 7.74 24.90 1.33
CA GLY A 436 8.35 23.64 1.76
C GLY A 436 7.44 22.71 2.58
N TRP A 437 6.13 22.99 2.57
CA TRP A 437 5.11 22.18 3.24
C TRP A 437 4.05 21.68 2.26
N LEU A 438 3.67 20.42 2.43
CA LEU A 438 2.51 19.79 1.81
C LEU A 438 1.28 20.06 2.67
N TYR A 439 0.27 20.69 2.11
CA TYR A 439 -1.05 20.92 2.70
C TYR A 439 -1.92 19.70 2.43
N THR A 440 -2.20 18.91 3.46
CA THR A 440 -2.81 17.58 3.29
C THR A 440 -4.32 17.62 3.01
N GLY A 441 -4.98 18.72 3.36
CA GLY A 441 -6.44 18.82 3.36
C GLY A 441 -7.09 18.07 4.52
N ASP A 442 -6.32 17.46 5.43
CA ASP A 442 -6.81 16.76 6.62
C ASP A 442 -6.71 17.67 7.84
N ILE A 443 -7.76 17.71 8.65
CA ILE A 443 -7.77 18.40 9.96
C ILE A 443 -7.30 17.41 11.02
N ALA A 444 -6.37 17.84 11.86
CA ALA A 444 -5.75 16.97 12.84
C ALA A 444 -5.56 17.65 14.20
N GLU A 445 -5.23 16.84 15.19
CA GLU A 445 -4.73 17.22 16.50
C GLU A 445 -3.37 16.54 16.73
N ILE A 446 -2.38 17.28 17.24
CA ILE A 446 -1.07 16.75 17.61
C ILE A 446 -0.94 16.84 19.12
N ALA A 447 -0.87 15.69 19.80
CA ALA A 447 -0.67 15.63 21.23
C ALA A 447 0.77 16.06 21.62
N LYS A 448 0.96 16.46 22.89
CA LYS A 448 2.27 16.91 23.42
C LYS A 448 3.41 15.90 23.22
N ASP A 449 3.09 14.62 23.16
CA ASP A 449 4.01 13.50 22.97
C ASP A 449 4.15 13.09 21.48
N GLY A 450 3.62 13.90 20.56
CA GLY A 450 3.79 13.75 19.11
C GLY A 450 2.79 12.81 18.42
N TYR A 451 1.84 12.21 19.15
CA TYR A 451 0.79 11.40 18.52
C TYR A 451 -0.21 12.27 17.77
N VAL A 452 -0.57 11.85 16.56
CA VAL A 452 -1.49 12.57 15.68
C VAL A 452 -2.82 11.85 15.62
N SER A 453 -3.91 12.61 15.64
CA SER A 453 -5.28 12.12 15.42
C SER A 453 -5.92 12.94 14.31
N ILE A 454 -6.40 12.28 13.26
CA ILE A 454 -7.18 12.93 12.19
C ILE A 454 -8.61 13.14 12.71
N THR A 455 -9.15 14.33 12.49
CA THR A 455 -10.50 14.66 12.94
C THR A 455 -11.49 14.81 11.80
N GLY A 456 -11.00 14.97 10.56
CA GLY A 456 -11.82 15.02 9.34
C GLY A 456 -11.08 15.61 8.16
N ARG A 457 -11.79 15.76 7.06
CA ARG A 457 -11.34 16.43 5.84
C ARG A 457 -11.79 17.87 5.82
N LYS A 458 -10.91 18.81 5.49
CA LYS A 458 -11.20 20.24 5.40
C LYS A 458 -12.38 20.55 4.45
N LYS A 459 -12.43 19.87 3.30
CA LYS A 459 -13.47 20.03 2.28
C LYS A 459 -14.81 19.38 2.64
N GLU A 460 -14.82 18.46 3.60
CA GLU A 460 -15.99 17.72 4.02
C GLU A 460 -16.65 18.30 5.29
N ILE A 461 -16.05 19.36 5.87
CA ILE A 461 -16.60 20.00 7.06
C ILE A 461 -17.97 20.59 6.73
N ILE A 462 -18.99 20.13 7.45
CA ILE A 462 -20.33 20.71 7.42
C ILE A 462 -20.36 21.87 8.42
N VAL A 463 -20.76 23.04 7.96
CA VAL A 463 -20.97 24.20 8.83
C VAL A 463 -22.48 24.38 9.02
N SER A 464 -22.98 24.09 10.22
CA SER A 464 -24.39 24.28 10.55
C SER A 464 -24.77 25.76 10.55
N SER A 465 -26.05 26.07 10.49
CA SER A 465 -26.60 27.44 10.49
C SER A 465 -26.10 28.33 11.64
N ASN A 466 -25.78 27.72 12.80
CA ASN A 466 -25.23 28.42 13.97
C ASN A 466 -23.70 28.53 13.99
N GLY A 467 -23.02 28.20 12.84
CA GLY A 467 -21.57 28.28 12.69
C GLY A 467 -20.78 27.11 13.30
N LYS A 468 -21.45 26.09 13.84
CA LYS A 468 -20.78 24.92 14.42
C LYS A 468 -20.21 24.03 13.31
N LYS A 469 -18.92 23.71 13.40
CA LYS A 469 -18.25 22.76 12.49
C LYS A 469 -18.57 21.32 12.90
N ILE A 470 -19.10 20.54 11.98
CA ILE A 470 -19.39 19.12 12.12
C ILE A 470 -18.44 18.37 11.20
N TYR A 471 -17.80 17.34 11.72
CA TYR A 471 -16.90 16.47 10.97
C TYR A 471 -17.64 15.16 10.66
N PRO A 472 -18.11 14.94 9.41
CA PRO A 472 -18.93 13.78 9.06
C PRO A 472 -18.29 12.45 9.45
N THR A 473 -17.01 12.29 9.15
CA THR A 473 -16.25 11.08 9.44
C THR A 473 -16.35 10.63 10.91
N ARG A 474 -16.33 11.58 11.86
CA ARG A 474 -16.48 11.26 13.31
C ARG A 474 -17.84 10.64 13.66
N VAL A 475 -18.88 11.04 12.97
CA VAL A 475 -20.24 10.52 13.18
C VAL A 475 -20.38 9.17 12.47
N GLU A 476 -19.92 9.09 11.22
CA GLU A 476 -19.98 7.89 10.40
C GLU A 476 -19.23 6.71 11.02
N GLU A 477 -18.07 6.96 11.65
CA GLU A 477 -17.27 5.95 12.34
C GLU A 477 -18.05 5.23 13.45
N LEU A 478 -18.97 5.88 14.14
CA LEU A 478 -19.78 5.26 15.20
C LEU A 478 -20.66 4.12 14.68
N PHE A 479 -21.00 4.15 13.39
CA PHE A 479 -21.87 3.15 12.75
C PHE A 479 -21.12 2.01 12.05
N LYS A 480 -19.81 2.11 11.89
CA LYS A 480 -18.98 1.10 11.15
C LYS A 480 -18.95 -0.29 11.81
N THR A 481 -19.26 -0.37 13.11
CA THR A 481 -19.34 -1.65 13.83
C THR A 481 -20.76 -2.23 13.92
N GLU A 482 -21.77 -1.49 13.44
CA GLU A 482 -23.15 -1.94 13.41
C GLU A 482 -23.39 -2.87 12.23
N THR A 483 -23.70 -4.14 12.53
CA THR A 483 -23.81 -5.20 11.52
C THR A 483 -25.01 -5.07 10.58
N LEU A 484 -26.01 -4.26 10.96
CA LEU A 484 -27.20 -3.99 10.15
C LEU A 484 -27.03 -2.79 9.20
N ILE A 485 -25.97 -2.01 9.38
CA ILE A 485 -25.68 -0.81 8.58
C ILE A 485 -24.46 -1.12 7.72
N SER A 486 -24.66 -1.21 6.39
CA SER A 486 -23.56 -1.48 5.45
C SER A 486 -22.74 -0.21 5.16
N GLN A 487 -23.40 0.95 5.19
CA GLN A 487 -22.77 2.25 4.95
C GLN A 487 -23.65 3.35 5.53
N MET A 488 -23.00 4.34 6.17
CA MET A 488 -23.61 5.59 6.59
C MET A 488 -22.87 6.75 5.95
N VAL A 489 -23.59 7.74 5.49
CA VAL A 489 -23.07 9.01 4.95
C VAL A 489 -23.81 10.14 5.65
N LEU A 490 -23.05 11.03 6.30
CA LEU A 490 -23.59 12.27 6.85
C LEU A 490 -23.44 13.39 5.82
N ALA A 491 -24.55 13.89 5.33
CA ALA A 491 -24.58 15.02 4.39
C ALA A 491 -25.35 16.19 4.98
N GLY A 492 -24.93 17.40 4.68
CA GLY A 492 -25.59 18.62 5.08
C GLY A 492 -24.87 19.83 4.52
N ASP A 493 -25.62 20.82 4.08
CA ASP A 493 -25.09 22.12 3.67
C ASP A 493 -25.98 23.20 4.27
N ARG A 494 -25.44 23.94 5.25
CA ARG A 494 -26.11 25.06 5.96
C ARG A 494 -27.53 24.76 6.46
N GLN A 495 -27.84 23.50 6.68
CA GLN A 495 -29.11 23.07 7.29
C GLN A 495 -29.05 23.22 8.80
N PRO A 496 -30.17 23.46 9.49
CA PRO A 496 -30.21 23.59 10.96
C PRO A 496 -29.87 22.29 11.67
#